data_f7a02f0f25cd682398fa6e3790de90ea
#
_entry.id   f7a02f0f25cd682398fa6e3790de90ea
#
_cell.length_a   1.000
_cell.length_b   1.000
_cell.length_c   1.000
_cell.angle_alpha   90.00
_cell.angle_beta   90.00
_cell.angle_gamma   90.00
#
_symmetry.space_group_name_H-M   'P 1'
#
loop_
_entity.id
_entity.type
_entity.pdbx_description
1 polymer ?
#
loop_
_entity_poly.entity_id
_entity_poly.type
_entity_poly.pdbx_seq_one_letter_code
_entity_poly.pdbx_strand_id
1 'polypeptide(L)'
;MVRITLPDGSIKEFASAPTAGEVAASIGAGLAKSALGARVDGELVDLAHRIANDAKVAIVTAKNRDGTVSPDALHLLRHSCAHVMAEAIQRLYPAVQLVYGPPLENSFYYDMLFPDGKVMSADDFEKVEAEMARIVAENRPFTRYELPAADGMAKLAKEGSKFKLDNAQRAVEAGSSTLSWYATGEPGKNWEDLCRGPHVPATGRIGAFKVLSLASSYWKGDEKLDRLTRVYGTAFATKEELEQHIRLQEEAKKRDHRTLGKQLRLFHIDEMVGQGLILWTPKGSIVRNELQNFIGAELRKQGYHQVYTPHIGKLDLYKTSGHFPYYKESQFPAIVEGDDLSRLCESGCSCAELVSRIDGVSAQFAEQLNTRTGREVIGQDRVMDADRLINGFLLKPMNCPHHAKIFASEPH
;
A
#
# COMPACT_ATOMS: atom_id res chain seq x y z
N MET A 1 5.81 16.28 37.77
CA MET A 1 4.72 15.29 37.89
C MET A 1 4.02 15.16 36.57
N VAL A 2 3.77 13.95 36.12
CA VAL A 2 3.07 13.66 34.83
C VAL A 2 1.76 12.95 35.19
N ARG A 3 0.64 13.43 34.63
CA ARG A 3 -0.69 12.85 34.83
C ARG A 3 -1.11 12.02 33.62
N ILE A 4 -1.41 10.76 33.86
CA ILE A 4 -1.85 9.81 32.83
C ILE A 4 -3.33 9.56 33.01
N THR A 5 -4.13 9.93 32.01
CA THR A 5 -5.56 9.65 31.94
C THR A 5 -5.80 8.31 31.24
N LEU A 6 -6.45 7.38 31.92
CA LEU A 6 -6.79 6.07 31.38
C LEU A 6 -8.14 6.08 30.66
N PRO A 7 -8.47 5.06 29.84
CA PRO A 7 -9.70 5.03 29.04
C PRO A 7 -11.01 5.04 29.87
N ASP A 8 -10.94 4.68 31.15
CA ASP A 8 -12.07 4.74 32.11
C ASP A 8 -12.22 6.11 32.79
N GLY A 9 -11.36 7.07 32.41
CA GLY A 9 -11.34 8.41 33.01
C GLY A 9 -10.51 8.53 34.27
N SER A 10 -10.00 7.44 34.84
CA SER A 10 -9.14 7.49 36.01
C SER A 10 -7.78 8.14 35.70
N ILE A 11 -7.21 8.84 36.68
CA ILE A 11 -5.93 9.53 36.54
C ILE A 11 -4.89 8.85 37.46
N LYS A 12 -3.70 8.63 36.85
CA LYS A 12 -2.51 8.16 37.56
C LYS A 12 -1.44 9.24 37.50
N GLU A 13 -0.84 9.54 38.66
CA GLU A 13 0.22 10.54 38.77
C GLU A 13 1.58 9.87 38.99
N PHE A 14 2.56 10.33 38.23
CA PHE A 14 3.95 9.86 38.27
C PHE A 14 4.88 11.01 38.62
N ALA A 15 5.83 10.77 39.51
CA ALA A 15 6.81 11.79 39.93
C ALA A 15 7.77 12.20 38.83
N SER A 16 8.03 11.29 37.88
CA SER A 16 8.88 11.49 36.68
C SER A 16 8.16 10.96 35.45
N ALA A 17 8.67 11.25 34.25
CA ALA A 17 8.18 10.74 32.97
C ALA A 17 8.16 9.20 32.95
N PRO A 18 6.98 8.54 33.04
CA PRO A 18 6.91 7.08 33.02
C PRO A 18 7.07 6.55 31.62
N THR A 19 7.49 5.30 31.50
CA THR A 19 7.30 4.53 30.27
C THR A 19 5.87 4.00 30.17
N ALA A 20 5.40 3.70 28.95
CA ALA A 20 4.11 3.06 28.77
C ALA A 20 4.01 1.71 29.50
N GLY A 21 5.13 0.99 29.62
CA GLY A 21 5.22 -0.24 30.43
C GLY A 21 5.06 0.00 31.94
N GLU A 22 5.65 1.08 32.49
CA GLU A 22 5.45 1.47 33.90
C GLU A 22 4.00 1.88 34.15
N VAL A 23 3.33 2.55 33.19
CA VAL A 23 1.90 2.82 33.29
C VAL A 23 1.09 1.52 33.34
N ALA A 24 1.39 0.54 32.47
CA ALA A 24 0.73 -0.77 32.50
C ALA A 24 0.94 -1.47 33.85
N ALA A 25 2.16 -1.45 34.39
CA ALA A 25 2.49 -2.05 35.70
C ALA A 25 1.76 -1.38 36.85
N SER A 26 1.57 -0.06 36.81
CA SER A 26 0.81 0.69 37.83
C SER A 26 -0.68 0.36 37.88
N ILE A 27 -1.23 -0.15 36.75
CA ILE A 27 -2.62 -0.58 36.65
C ILE A 27 -2.78 -2.00 37.25
N GLY A 28 -1.84 -2.89 36.90
CA GLY A 28 -1.85 -4.24 37.43
C GLY A 28 -0.82 -5.16 36.79
N ALA A 29 -0.27 -6.09 37.56
CA ALA A 29 0.76 -7.02 37.09
C ALA A 29 0.30 -7.92 35.93
N GLY A 30 -0.97 -8.33 35.92
CA GLY A 30 -1.55 -9.11 34.80
C GLY A 30 -1.58 -8.32 33.49
N LEU A 31 -1.96 -7.04 33.55
CA LEU A 31 -1.96 -6.16 32.37
C LEU A 31 -0.54 -5.90 31.87
N ALA A 32 0.41 -5.61 32.77
CA ALA A 32 1.81 -5.43 32.42
C ALA A 32 2.38 -6.65 31.69
N LYS A 33 2.05 -7.87 32.18
CA LYS A 33 2.48 -9.11 31.55
C LYS A 33 1.86 -9.34 30.16
N SER A 34 0.61 -8.93 29.94
CA SER A 34 -0.11 -9.13 28.67
C SER A 34 0.07 -7.98 27.66
N ALA A 35 0.60 -6.83 28.09
CA ALA A 35 0.80 -5.65 27.26
C ALA A 35 1.78 -5.92 26.11
N LEU A 36 1.43 -5.42 24.91
CA LEU A 36 2.24 -5.48 23.69
C LEU A 36 2.74 -4.09 23.26
N GLY A 37 2.01 -3.04 23.61
CA GLY A 37 2.30 -1.65 23.35
C GLY A 37 1.27 -0.74 24.02
N ALA A 38 1.22 0.52 23.63
CA ALA A 38 0.22 1.48 24.13
C ALA A 38 -0.17 2.48 23.04
N ARG A 39 -1.36 3.09 23.18
CA ARG A 39 -1.69 4.35 22.52
C ARG A 39 -1.50 5.50 23.48
N VAL A 40 -0.69 6.46 23.08
CA VAL A 40 -0.44 7.71 23.81
C VAL A 40 -1.00 8.84 22.95
N ASP A 41 -2.03 9.54 23.43
CA ASP A 41 -2.79 10.57 22.70
C ASP A 41 -3.21 10.13 21.29
N GLY A 42 -3.54 8.84 21.13
CA GLY A 42 -3.96 8.25 19.87
C GLY A 42 -2.84 7.68 19.01
N GLU A 43 -1.57 7.96 19.30
CA GLU A 43 -0.41 7.39 18.60
C GLU A 43 -0.01 6.02 19.18
N LEU A 44 0.22 5.03 18.32
CA LEU A 44 0.67 3.70 18.75
C LEU A 44 2.17 3.72 19.03
N VAL A 45 2.55 3.30 20.23
CA VAL A 45 3.93 3.30 20.72
C VAL A 45 4.30 1.96 21.36
N ASP A 46 5.59 1.67 21.46
CA ASP A 46 6.08 0.54 22.23
C ASP A 46 6.06 0.79 23.74
N LEU A 47 6.24 -0.27 24.54
CA LEU A 47 6.20 -0.16 26.00
C LEU A 47 7.39 0.60 26.61
N ALA A 48 8.50 0.75 25.86
CA ALA A 48 9.66 1.51 26.29
C ALA A 48 9.50 3.03 26.08
N HIS A 49 8.47 3.46 25.34
CA HIS A 49 8.21 4.88 25.06
C HIS A 49 7.99 5.66 26.36
N ARG A 50 8.79 6.75 26.56
CA ARG A 50 8.67 7.66 27.72
C ARG A 50 7.64 8.75 27.45
N ILE A 51 6.73 8.93 28.39
CA ILE A 51 5.65 9.91 28.33
C ILE A 51 6.08 11.14 29.14
N ALA A 52 6.55 12.17 28.44
CA ALA A 52 7.15 13.36 29.08
C ALA A 52 6.12 14.34 29.65
N ASN A 53 4.91 14.37 29.10
CA ASN A 53 3.84 15.31 29.44
C ASN A 53 2.55 14.57 29.84
N ASP A 54 1.58 15.30 30.41
CA ASP A 54 0.23 14.79 30.64
C ASP A 54 -0.35 14.21 29.34
N ALA A 55 -0.88 12.99 29.39
CA ALA A 55 -1.34 12.29 28.19
C ALA A 55 -2.50 11.31 28.50
N LYS A 56 -3.25 10.97 27.45
CA LYS A 56 -4.22 9.86 27.47
C LYS A 56 -3.52 8.58 27.04
N VAL A 57 -3.58 7.54 27.86
CA VAL A 57 -2.88 6.29 27.61
C VAL A 57 -3.83 5.10 27.65
N ALA A 58 -3.85 4.32 26.57
CA ALA A 58 -4.55 3.04 26.49
C ALA A 58 -3.55 1.92 26.23
N ILE A 59 -3.50 0.93 27.12
CA ILE A 59 -2.60 -0.22 26.96
C ILE A 59 -3.16 -1.18 25.94
N VAL A 60 -2.32 -1.60 24.98
CA VAL A 60 -2.65 -2.54 23.90
C VAL A 60 -2.30 -3.95 24.34
N THR A 61 -3.29 -4.83 24.30
CA THR A 61 -3.15 -6.28 24.51
C THR A 61 -3.66 -7.06 23.31
N ALA A 62 -3.38 -8.36 23.22
CA ALA A 62 -3.79 -9.20 22.09
C ALA A 62 -5.29 -9.13 21.78
N LYS A 63 -6.11 -8.99 22.84
CA LYS A 63 -7.57 -8.85 22.73
C LYS A 63 -8.03 -7.56 23.38
N ASN A 64 -9.05 -6.94 22.81
CA ASN A 64 -9.79 -5.84 23.38
C ASN A 64 -10.63 -6.31 24.59
N ARG A 65 -11.21 -5.36 25.34
CA ARG A 65 -12.08 -5.67 26.51
C ARG A 65 -13.32 -6.49 26.16
N ASP A 66 -13.82 -6.37 24.94
CA ASP A 66 -14.96 -7.12 24.39
C ASP A 66 -14.58 -8.53 23.89
N GLY A 67 -13.30 -8.92 24.01
CA GLY A 67 -12.78 -10.20 23.54
C GLY A 67 -12.40 -10.25 22.05
N THR A 68 -12.64 -9.19 21.29
CA THR A 68 -12.22 -9.09 19.90
C THR A 68 -10.71 -8.98 19.76
N VAL A 69 -10.14 -9.46 18.66
CA VAL A 69 -8.70 -9.30 18.38
C VAL A 69 -8.38 -7.83 18.17
N SER A 70 -7.34 -7.35 18.84
CA SER A 70 -6.92 -5.95 18.74
C SER A 70 -6.17 -5.70 17.41
N PRO A 71 -6.64 -4.78 16.55
CA PRO A 71 -5.92 -4.41 15.33
C PRO A 71 -4.52 -3.83 15.63
N ASP A 72 -4.38 -3.06 16.71
CA ASP A 72 -3.11 -2.49 17.14
C ASP A 72 -2.12 -3.58 17.57
N ALA A 73 -2.60 -4.60 18.27
CA ALA A 73 -1.77 -5.75 18.63
C ALA A 73 -1.32 -6.51 17.40
N LEU A 74 -2.20 -6.73 16.42
CA LEU A 74 -1.81 -7.38 15.15
C LEU A 74 -0.79 -6.55 14.38
N HIS A 75 -0.92 -5.23 14.38
CA HIS A 75 0.07 -4.33 13.77
C HIS A 75 1.45 -4.52 14.41
N LEU A 76 1.53 -4.45 15.75
CA LEU A 76 2.78 -4.65 16.49
C LEU A 76 3.38 -6.04 16.26
N LEU A 77 2.56 -7.10 16.33
CA LEU A 77 2.99 -8.47 16.11
C LEU A 77 3.54 -8.67 14.71
N ARG A 78 2.85 -8.17 13.67
CA ARG A 78 3.26 -8.28 12.27
C ARG A 78 4.52 -7.49 11.97
N HIS A 79 4.61 -6.26 12.48
CA HIS A 79 5.82 -5.45 12.32
C HIS A 79 7.04 -6.14 12.97
N SER A 80 6.89 -6.62 14.20
CA SER A 80 7.97 -7.32 14.89
C SER A 80 8.32 -8.66 14.23
N CYS A 81 7.33 -9.38 13.72
CA CYS A 81 7.54 -10.62 12.98
C CYS A 81 8.24 -10.38 11.64
N ALA A 82 8.01 -9.23 10.97
CA ALA A 82 8.75 -8.84 9.77
C ALA A 82 10.25 -8.72 10.04
N HIS A 83 10.64 -8.15 11.19
CA HIS A 83 12.04 -8.09 11.64
C HIS A 83 12.61 -9.47 11.94
N VAL A 84 11.85 -10.32 12.66
CA VAL A 84 12.28 -11.71 12.94
C VAL A 84 12.45 -12.52 11.64
N MET A 85 11.57 -12.33 10.65
CA MET A 85 11.71 -12.96 9.34
C MET A 85 12.94 -12.43 8.59
N ALA A 86 13.20 -11.13 8.64
CA ALA A 86 14.36 -10.52 8.00
C ALA A 86 15.67 -11.03 8.63
N GLU A 87 15.74 -11.11 9.96
CA GLU A 87 16.87 -11.69 10.69
C GLU A 87 17.07 -13.16 10.34
N ALA A 88 15.99 -13.96 10.32
CA ALA A 88 16.06 -15.38 9.97
C ALA A 88 16.60 -15.59 8.55
N ILE A 89 16.11 -14.79 7.60
CA ILE A 89 16.58 -14.87 6.21
C ILE A 89 18.06 -14.45 6.11
N GLN A 90 18.49 -13.38 6.79
CA GLN A 90 19.91 -12.99 6.79
C GLN A 90 20.83 -14.00 7.49
N ARG A 91 20.35 -14.72 8.52
CA ARG A 91 21.12 -15.82 9.11
C ARG A 91 21.32 -16.97 8.12
N LEU A 92 20.32 -17.28 7.29
CA LEU A 92 20.40 -18.33 6.27
C LEU A 92 21.10 -17.87 4.99
N TYR A 93 20.97 -16.59 4.65
CA TYR A 93 21.51 -15.95 3.46
C TYR A 93 22.24 -14.65 3.82
N PRO A 94 23.48 -14.71 4.38
CA PRO A 94 24.16 -13.54 4.95
C PRO A 94 24.41 -12.39 3.97
N ALA A 95 24.44 -12.65 2.67
CA ALA A 95 24.68 -11.63 1.64
C ALA A 95 23.38 -10.87 1.22
N VAL A 96 22.22 -11.23 1.76
CA VAL A 96 20.95 -10.57 1.43
C VAL A 96 20.94 -9.13 1.96
N GLN A 97 20.58 -8.20 1.07
CA GLN A 97 20.40 -6.81 1.43
C GLN A 97 18.93 -6.51 1.72
N LEU A 98 18.67 -5.90 2.87
CA LEU A 98 17.34 -5.52 3.30
C LEU A 98 16.93 -4.17 2.71
N VAL A 99 15.68 -4.05 2.28
CA VAL A 99 15.12 -2.80 1.76
C VAL A 99 14.16 -2.18 2.77
N TYR A 100 12.97 -2.70 2.91
CA TYR A 100 12.01 -2.34 3.96
C TYR A 100 10.88 -3.36 4.04
N GLY A 101 10.17 -3.37 5.19
CA GLY A 101 9.13 -4.35 5.44
C GLY A 101 8.02 -3.83 6.35
N PRO A 102 6.97 -3.17 5.80
CA PRO A 102 5.87 -2.68 6.59
C PRO A 102 4.88 -3.79 6.97
N PRO A 103 4.21 -3.66 8.12
CA PRO A 103 3.03 -4.44 8.41
C PRO A 103 1.86 -4.01 7.53
N LEU A 104 1.00 -4.96 7.19
CA LEU A 104 -0.26 -4.77 6.46
C LEU A 104 -1.44 -5.22 7.34
N GLU A 105 -2.67 -4.94 6.90
CA GLU A 105 -3.89 -5.29 7.63
C GLU A 105 -3.98 -6.79 7.96
N ASN A 106 -3.61 -7.69 7.03
CA ASN A 106 -3.73 -9.14 7.19
C ASN A 106 -2.42 -9.90 7.04
N SER A 107 -1.31 -9.21 6.83
CA SER A 107 0.01 -9.77 6.55
C SER A 107 1.10 -8.77 6.89
N PHE A 108 2.32 -9.11 6.57
CA PHE A 108 3.45 -8.22 6.41
C PHE A 108 4.29 -8.69 5.23
N TYR A 109 5.20 -7.88 4.77
CA TYR A 109 6.21 -8.32 3.82
C TYR A 109 7.57 -7.72 4.15
N TYR A 110 8.60 -8.26 3.50
CA TYR A 110 9.91 -7.65 3.48
C TYR A 110 10.50 -7.73 2.07
N ASP A 111 10.93 -6.60 1.54
CA ASP A 111 11.63 -6.51 0.26
C ASP A 111 13.12 -6.72 0.48
N MET A 112 13.71 -7.59 -0.30
CA MET A 112 15.11 -8.01 -0.17
C MET A 112 15.78 -8.16 -1.53
N LEU A 113 17.05 -7.82 -1.61
CA LEU A 113 17.89 -8.14 -2.76
C LEU A 113 18.75 -9.36 -2.42
N PHE A 114 18.57 -10.43 -3.19
CA PHE A 114 19.44 -11.61 -3.15
C PHE A 114 20.53 -11.42 -4.18
N PRO A 115 21.81 -11.31 -3.79
CA PRO A 115 22.92 -11.21 -4.72
C PRO A 115 23.21 -12.56 -5.39
N ASP A 116 23.96 -12.53 -6.48
CA ASP A 116 24.53 -13.69 -7.17
C ASP A 116 23.54 -14.68 -7.80
N GLY A 117 22.34 -14.18 -8.18
CA GLY A 117 21.31 -15.01 -8.83
C GLY A 117 20.70 -16.08 -7.91
N LYS A 118 21.06 -16.11 -6.63
CA LYS A 118 20.36 -16.92 -5.64
C LYS A 118 18.99 -16.29 -5.38
N VAL A 119 17.96 -17.08 -5.50
CA VAL A 119 16.59 -16.66 -5.22
C VAL A 119 16.00 -17.64 -4.21
N MET A 120 15.41 -17.12 -3.16
CA MET A 120 14.61 -17.91 -2.23
C MET A 120 13.41 -18.52 -2.97
N SER A 121 13.11 -19.77 -2.71
CA SER A 121 11.95 -20.50 -3.27
C SER A 121 10.97 -20.86 -2.16
N ALA A 122 9.79 -21.37 -2.54
CA ALA A 122 8.82 -21.86 -1.57
C ALA A 122 9.35 -23.05 -0.73
N ASP A 123 10.30 -23.81 -1.24
CA ASP A 123 10.95 -24.94 -0.54
C ASP A 123 11.81 -24.48 0.65
N ASP A 124 12.13 -23.19 0.71
CA ASP A 124 12.90 -22.61 1.81
C ASP A 124 12.03 -22.12 2.97
N PHE A 125 10.71 -22.08 2.79
CA PHE A 125 9.79 -21.52 3.82
C PHE A 125 9.92 -22.25 5.16
N GLU A 126 9.95 -23.57 5.16
CA GLU A 126 10.08 -24.36 6.39
C GLU A 126 11.40 -24.08 7.11
N LYS A 127 12.51 -23.87 6.38
CA LYS A 127 13.81 -23.53 6.97
C LYS A 127 13.77 -22.13 7.58
N VAL A 128 13.14 -21.17 6.90
CA VAL A 128 12.99 -19.80 7.41
C VAL A 128 12.09 -19.80 8.64
N GLU A 129 10.95 -20.49 8.61
CA GLU A 129 10.04 -20.62 9.76
C GLU A 129 10.74 -21.29 10.96
N ALA A 130 11.55 -22.31 10.73
CA ALA A 130 12.34 -22.94 11.78
C ALA A 130 13.36 -21.98 12.42
N GLU A 131 14.05 -21.17 11.61
CA GLU A 131 14.99 -20.16 12.13
C GLU A 131 14.25 -19.02 12.85
N MET A 132 13.10 -18.56 12.32
CA MET A 132 12.21 -17.62 13.00
C MET A 132 11.80 -18.15 14.39
N ALA A 133 11.43 -19.42 14.47
CA ALA A 133 11.06 -20.07 15.74
C ALA A 133 12.21 -20.08 16.75
N ARG A 134 13.47 -20.29 16.30
CA ARG A 134 14.65 -20.17 17.15
C ARG A 134 14.80 -18.75 17.69
N ILE A 135 14.70 -17.73 16.83
CA ILE A 135 14.80 -16.33 17.22
C ILE A 135 13.70 -15.95 18.24
N VAL A 136 12.48 -16.44 18.03
CA VAL A 136 11.38 -16.23 18.99
C VAL A 136 11.68 -16.89 20.33
N ALA A 137 12.22 -18.12 20.32
CA ALA A 137 12.58 -18.85 21.54
C ALA A 137 13.72 -18.18 22.33
N GLU A 138 14.61 -17.43 21.67
CA GLU A 138 15.66 -16.65 22.33
C GLU A 138 15.08 -15.54 23.22
N ASN A 139 13.84 -15.15 23.04
CA ASN A 139 13.10 -14.14 23.83
C ASN A 139 13.90 -12.86 24.10
N ARG A 140 14.56 -12.32 23.08
CA ARG A 140 15.36 -11.11 23.14
C ARG A 140 14.48 -9.85 23.12
N PRO A 141 14.83 -8.77 23.86
CA PRO A 141 14.06 -7.55 23.81
C PRO A 141 14.17 -6.86 22.45
N PHE A 142 13.14 -6.15 22.02
CA PHE A 142 13.25 -5.14 20.96
C PHE A 142 13.76 -3.84 21.58
N THR A 143 14.98 -3.46 21.27
CA THR A 143 15.65 -2.28 21.84
C THR A 143 15.74 -1.17 20.81
N ARG A 144 15.00 -0.08 21.06
CA ARG A 144 15.07 1.12 20.23
C ARG A 144 16.22 2.01 20.64
N TYR A 145 16.94 2.56 19.68
CA TYR A 145 17.91 3.62 19.90
C TYR A 145 17.94 4.58 18.72
N GLU A 146 18.45 5.76 18.95
CA GLU A 146 18.58 6.82 17.94
C GLU A 146 20.02 7.26 17.79
N LEU A 147 20.37 7.65 16.57
CA LEU A 147 21.64 8.31 16.27
C LEU A 147 21.34 9.67 15.60
N PRO A 148 22.20 10.67 15.78
CA PRO A 148 22.18 11.87 14.94
C PRO A 148 22.20 11.45 13.47
N ALA A 149 21.53 12.21 12.61
CA ALA A 149 21.38 11.85 11.20
C ALA A 149 22.75 11.58 10.52
N ALA A 150 23.75 12.39 10.79
CA ALA A 150 25.10 12.24 10.24
C ALA A 150 25.74 10.89 10.65
N ASP A 151 25.67 10.55 11.93
CA ASP A 151 26.24 9.30 12.47
C ASP A 151 25.49 8.07 11.93
N GLY A 152 24.16 8.18 11.84
CA GLY A 152 23.32 7.15 11.26
C GLY A 152 23.62 6.89 9.78
N MET A 153 23.79 7.94 8.99
CA MET A 153 24.20 7.84 7.59
C MET A 153 25.59 7.21 7.45
N ALA A 154 26.54 7.60 8.29
CA ALA A 154 27.89 7.01 8.31
C ALA A 154 27.86 5.52 8.66
N LYS A 155 27.01 5.10 9.62
CA LYS A 155 26.79 3.70 9.97
C LYS A 155 26.29 2.89 8.77
N LEU A 156 25.23 3.35 8.10
CA LEU A 156 24.64 2.67 6.95
C LEU A 156 25.61 2.60 5.75
N ALA A 157 26.41 3.65 5.54
CA ALA A 157 27.45 3.66 4.51
C ALA A 157 28.54 2.62 4.79
N LYS A 158 28.94 2.47 6.06
CA LYS A 158 29.91 1.44 6.49
C LYS A 158 29.35 0.02 6.33
N GLU A 159 28.05 -0.18 6.54
CA GLU A 159 27.36 -1.46 6.33
C GLU A 159 27.16 -1.80 4.86
N GLY A 160 27.38 -0.87 3.94
CA GLY A 160 27.14 -1.06 2.51
C GLY A 160 25.67 -1.20 2.13
N SER A 161 24.76 -0.75 2.98
CA SER A 161 23.32 -0.90 2.80
C SER A 161 22.73 0.22 1.92
N LYS A 162 22.88 0.11 0.59
CA LYS A 162 22.44 1.16 -0.35
C LYS A 162 20.95 1.53 -0.22
N PHE A 163 20.08 0.56 0.02
CA PHE A 163 18.65 0.78 0.14
C PHE A 163 18.28 1.49 1.44
N LYS A 164 18.90 1.07 2.55
CA LYS A 164 18.70 1.73 3.85
C LYS A 164 19.28 3.14 3.85
N LEU A 165 20.40 3.34 3.16
CA LEU A 165 21.00 4.66 2.98
C LEU A 165 20.06 5.62 2.22
N ASP A 166 19.46 5.17 1.13
CA ASP A 166 18.45 5.96 0.39
C ASP A 166 17.22 6.26 1.25
N ASN A 167 16.72 5.30 2.03
CA ASN A 167 15.62 5.51 2.95
C ASN A 167 15.96 6.55 4.04
N ALA A 168 17.16 6.46 4.61
CA ALA A 168 17.66 7.39 5.61
C ALA A 168 17.83 8.80 5.02
N GLN A 169 18.40 8.91 3.82
CA GLN A 169 18.57 10.17 3.13
C GLN A 169 17.25 10.89 2.90
N ARG A 170 16.22 10.17 2.42
CA ARG A 170 14.88 10.74 2.26
C ARG A 170 14.27 11.21 3.59
N ALA A 171 14.52 10.51 4.68
CA ALA A 171 14.06 10.94 6.00
C ALA A 171 14.74 12.23 6.45
N VAL A 172 16.05 12.36 6.19
CA VAL A 172 16.83 13.59 6.49
C VAL A 172 16.36 14.76 5.62
N GLU A 173 16.15 14.54 4.32
CA GLU A 173 15.61 15.54 3.40
C GLU A 173 14.21 16.01 3.81
N ALA A 174 13.41 15.12 4.41
CA ALA A 174 12.11 15.44 5.00
C ALA A 174 12.21 16.14 6.38
N GLY A 175 13.42 16.46 6.87
CA GLY A 175 13.66 17.23 8.08
C GLY A 175 13.96 16.41 9.34
N SER A 176 14.21 15.09 9.24
CA SER A 176 14.58 14.30 10.41
C SER A 176 16.01 14.61 10.86
N SER A 177 16.19 15.07 12.10
CA SER A 177 17.51 15.33 12.71
C SER A 177 18.15 14.07 13.29
N THR A 178 17.35 13.02 13.56
CA THR A 178 17.79 11.72 14.06
C THR A 178 17.25 10.59 13.19
N LEU A 179 17.94 9.46 13.22
CA LEU A 179 17.52 8.20 12.62
C LEU A 179 17.38 7.16 13.72
N SER A 180 16.36 6.30 13.67
CA SER A 180 16.10 5.29 14.69
C SER A 180 16.33 3.88 14.18
N TRP A 181 16.84 3.03 15.06
CA TRP A 181 17.05 1.60 14.88
C TRP A 181 16.30 0.81 15.93
N TYR A 182 15.99 -0.43 15.58
CA TYR A 182 15.57 -1.45 16.51
C TYR A 182 16.52 -2.65 16.42
N ALA A 183 17.12 -3.01 17.55
CA ALA A 183 17.87 -4.22 17.70
C ALA A 183 16.99 -5.34 18.29
N THR A 184 17.13 -6.56 17.82
CA THR A 184 16.58 -7.75 18.47
C THR A 184 17.55 -8.26 19.53
N GLY A 185 17.68 -7.50 20.62
CA GLY A 185 18.65 -7.71 21.69
C GLY A 185 19.40 -6.42 22.04
N GLU A 186 20.72 -6.52 22.17
CA GLU A 186 21.59 -5.39 22.48
C GLU A 186 22.05 -4.65 21.19
N PRO A 187 21.87 -3.33 21.12
CA PRO A 187 22.37 -2.51 20.00
C PRO A 187 23.85 -2.74 19.73
N GLY A 188 24.19 -2.90 18.46
CA GLY A 188 25.56 -3.13 17.99
C GLY A 188 26.15 -4.52 18.26
N LYS A 189 25.43 -5.39 18.97
CA LYS A 189 25.83 -6.78 19.21
C LYS A 189 24.92 -7.79 18.53
N ASN A 190 23.63 -7.53 18.52
CA ASN A 190 22.63 -8.38 17.91
C ASN A 190 22.20 -7.82 16.56
N TRP A 191 21.32 -8.55 15.87
CA TRP A 191 20.74 -8.08 14.62
C TRP A 191 19.92 -6.80 14.86
N GLU A 192 20.05 -5.85 13.95
CA GLU A 192 19.36 -4.57 14.03
C GLU A 192 18.96 -4.05 12.66
N ASP A 193 17.94 -3.21 12.63
CA ASP A 193 17.42 -2.62 11.41
C ASP A 193 17.04 -1.14 11.60
N LEU A 194 17.22 -0.35 10.52
CA LEU A 194 16.72 1.02 10.44
C LEU A 194 15.20 1.01 10.42
N CYS A 195 14.57 1.43 11.50
CA CYS A 195 13.12 1.34 11.67
C CYS A 195 12.60 2.41 12.63
N ARG A 196 11.37 2.88 12.37
CA ARG A 196 10.67 3.82 13.25
C ARG A 196 9.90 3.14 14.39
N GLY A 197 9.61 1.86 14.26
CA GLY A 197 8.74 1.13 15.18
C GLY A 197 7.25 1.43 14.98
N PRO A 198 6.40 1.16 15.97
CA PRO A 198 6.70 0.48 17.22
C PRO A 198 6.75 -1.05 17.09
N HIS A 199 7.32 -1.72 18.12
CA HIS A 199 7.44 -3.17 18.21
C HIS A 199 6.89 -3.72 19.52
N VAL A 200 6.67 -5.07 19.54
CA VAL A 200 6.37 -5.78 20.80
C VAL A 200 7.61 -5.76 21.72
N PRO A 201 7.44 -6.00 23.07
CA PRO A 201 8.55 -5.86 24.00
C PRO A 201 9.73 -6.80 23.77
N ALA A 202 9.47 -8.01 23.26
CA ALA A 202 10.50 -9.01 23.03
C ALA A 202 10.09 -9.99 21.90
N THR A 203 11.07 -10.68 21.29
CA THR A 203 10.83 -11.68 20.23
C THR A 203 9.89 -12.78 20.70
N GLY A 204 10.01 -13.23 21.95
CA GLY A 204 9.13 -14.24 22.56
C GLY A 204 7.67 -13.80 22.75
N ARG A 205 7.33 -12.53 22.47
CA ARG A 205 5.95 -12.05 22.48
C ARG A 205 5.24 -12.26 21.12
N ILE A 206 5.98 -12.65 20.10
CA ILE A 206 5.43 -13.03 18.79
C ILE A 206 4.80 -14.41 18.96
N GLY A 207 3.48 -14.50 18.72
CA GLY A 207 2.72 -15.73 18.89
C GLY A 207 2.96 -16.72 17.75
N ALA A 208 1.93 -16.96 16.93
CA ALA A 208 2.02 -17.84 15.77
C ALA A 208 2.28 -17.02 14.49
N PHE A 209 3.12 -17.56 13.60
CA PHE A 209 3.46 -16.91 12.34
C PHE A 209 3.57 -17.93 11.21
N LYS A 210 3.52 -17.44 9.97
CA LYS A 210 3.76 -18.23 8.76
C LYS A 210 4.31 -17.38 7.63
N VAL A 211 5.25 -17.95 6.87
CA VAL A 211 5.69 -17.42 5.58
C VAL A 211 4.67 -17.84 4.52
N LEU A 212 4.13 -16.90 3.76
CA LEU A 212 2.97 -17.14 2.89
C LEU A 212 3.34 -17.32 1.43
N SER A 213 4.16 -16.42 0.88
CA SER A 213 4.45 -16.39 -0.55
C SER A 213 5.63 -15.50 -0.89
N LEU A 214 6.11 -15.66 -2.12
CA LEU A 214 7.11 -14.80 -2.74
C LEU A 214 6.49 -14.04 -3.92
N ALA A 215 6.94 -12.82 -4.13
CA ALA A 215 6.65 -12.05 -5.33
C ALA A 215 7.90 -11.29 -5.78
N SER A 216 7.96 -10.98 -7.07
CA SER A 216 8.93 -10.01 -7.57
C SER A 216 8.42 -8.60 -7.35
N SER A 217 9.30 -7.72 -6.95
CA SER A 217 9.06 -6.27 -6.91
C SER A 217 10.25 -5.56 -7.53
N TYR A 218 10.11 -4.27 -7.82
CA TYR A 218 11.21 -3.44 -8.27
C TYR A 218 11.45 -2.32 -7.26
N TRP A 219 12.70 -1.97 -7.06
CA TRP A 219 13.02 -0.86 -6.19
C TRP A 219 12.36 0.42 -6.67
N LYS A 220 11.68 1.14 -5.77
CA LYS A 220 10.85 2.33 -6.08
C LYS A 220 9.74 2.10 -7.11
N GLY A 221 9.40 0.85 -7.43
CA GLY A 221 8.42 0.53 -8.46
C GLY A 221 8.91 0.71 -9.90
N ASP A 222 10.19 1.00 -10.13
CA ASP A 222 10.78 1.21 -11.45
C ASP A 222 11.44 -0.09 -11.94
N GLU A 223 10.94 -0.62 -13.06
CA GLU A 223 11.45 -1.85 -13.69
C GLU A 223 12.90 -1.76 -14.19
N LYS A 224 13.45 -0.54 -14.33
CA LYS A 224 14.85 -0.28 -14.73
C LYS A 224 15.82 -0.39 -13.54
N LEU A 225 15.30 -0.42 -12.31
CA LEU A 225 16.08 -0.52 -11.09
C LEU A 225 16.20 -1.98 -10.61
N ASP A 226 16.81 -2.19 -9.44
CA ASP A 226 17.02 -3.52 -8.89
C ASP A 226 15.72 -4.30 -8.75
N ARG A 227 15.73 -5.53 -9.25
CA ARG A 227 14.66 -6.48 -9.02
C ARG A 227 14.81 -7.10 -7.65
N LEU A 228 13.81 -6.92 -6.82
CA LEU A 228 13.75 -7.38 -5.44
C LEU A 228 12.88 -8.63 -5.32
N THR A 229 13.17 -9.43 -4.31
CA THR A 229 12.28 -10.49 -3.85
C THR A 229 11.47 -9.98 -2.66
N ARG A 230 10.16 -10.00 -2.79
CA ARG A 230 9.22 -9.67 -1.72
C ARG A 230 8.75 -10.94 -1.05
N VAL A 231 9.08 -11.08 0.24
CA VAL A 231 8.66 -12.22 1.06
C VAL A 231 7.48 -11.81 1.90
N TYR A 232 6.34 -12.48 1.73
CA TYR A 232 5.14 -12.24 2.53
C TYR A 232 5.05 -13.20 3.70
N GLY A 233 4.63 -12.67 4.84
CA GLY A 233 4.33 -13.46 6.03
C GLY A 233 3.11 -12.91 6.76
N THR A 234 2.65 -13.65 7.76
CA THR A 234 1.62 -13.18 8.69
C THR A 234 1.92 -13.62 10.11
N ALA A 235 1.37 -12.90 11.08
CA ALA A 235 1.49 -13.24 12.49
C ALA A 235 0.18 -12.96 13.25
N PHE A 236 -0.08 -13.79 14.25
CA PHE A 236 -1.24 -13.73 15.15
C PHE A 236 -0.79 -14.00 16.59
N ALA A 237 -1.64 -13.62 17.53
CA ALA A 237 -1.34 -13.83 18.95
C ALA A 237 -1.36 -15.31 19.32
N THR A 238 -2.21 -16.12 18.67
CA THR A 238 -2.35 -17.56 18.95
C THR A 238 -2.28 -18.39 17.66
N LYS A 239 -2.02 -19.67 17.84
CA LYS A 239 -1.97 -20.65 16.75
C LYS A 239 -3.34 -20.86 16.12
N GLU A 240 -4.38 -20.87 16.95
CA GLU A 240 -5.78 -21.04 16.51
C GLU A 240 -6.21 -19.90 15.59
N GLU A 241 -5.84 -18.66 15.92
CA GLU A 241 -6.12 -17.48 15.09
C GLU A 241 -5.41 -17.58 13.73
N LEU A 242 -4.14 -18.00 13.72
CA LEU A 242 -3.38 -18.23 12.49
C LEU A 242 -4.02 -19.33 11.64
N GLU A 243 -4.36 -20.48 12.22
CA GLU A 243 -4.99 -21.60 11.50
C GLU A 243 -6.35 -21.21 10.94
N GLN A 244 -7.14 -20.44 11.68
CA GLN A 244 -8.40 -19.90 11.21
C GLN A 244 -8.19 -18.97 10.00
N HIS A 245 -7.23 -18.08 10.08
CA HIS A 245 -6.90 -17.18 8.98
C HIS A 245 -6.47 -17.93 7.72
N ILE A 246 -5.60 -18.93 7.85
CA ILE A 246 -5.15 -19.76 6.72
C ILE A 246 -6.33 -20.48 6.09
N ARG A 247 -7.20 -21.10 6.89
CA ARG A 247 -8.42 -21.76 6.40
C ARG A 247 -9.32 -20.79 5.62
N LEU A 248 -9.53 -19.58 6.15
CA LEU A 248 -10.32 -18.55 5.46
C LEU A 248 -9.69 -18.14 4.13
N GLN A 249 -8.37 -18.02 4.06
CA GLN A 249 -7.66 -17.72 2.80
C GLN A 249 -7.78 -18.86 1.78
N GLU A 250 -7.67 -20.11 2.22
CA GLU A 250 -7.86 -21.28 1.33
C GLU A 250 -9.29 -21.35 0.80
N GLU A 251 -10.28 -21.11 1.66
CA GLU A 251 -11.68 -21.04 1.25
C GLU A 251 -11.93 -19.87 0.28
N ALA A 252 -11.31 -18.69 0.53
CA ALA A 252 -11.41 -17.56 -0.38
C ALA A 252 -10.81 -17.88 -1.77
N LYS A 253 -9.67 -18.59 -1.83
CA LYS A 253 -9.08 -19.06 -3.09
C LYS A 253 -10.00 -20.02 -3.85
N LYS A 254 -10.67 -20.94 -3.17
CA LYS A 254 -11.65 -21.87 -3.77
C LYS A 254 -12.87 -21.12 -4.32
N ARG A 255 -13.22 -19.98 -3.70
CA ARG A 255 -14.36 -19.13 -4.08
C ARG A 255 -13.97 -17.96 -4.99
N ASP A 256 -12.75 -17.94 -5.55
CA ASP A 256 -12.33 -16.91 -6.49
C ASP A 256 -13.28 -16.88 -7.70
N HIS A 257 -13.88 -15.71 -7.95
CA HIS A 257 -14.88 -15.52 -9.01
C HIS A 257 -14.34 -15.85 -10.41
N ARG A 258 -13.04 -15.72 -10.66
CA ARG A 258 -12.40 -16.05 -11.93
C ARG A 258 -12.39 -17.56 -12.15
N THR A 259 -12.10 -18.32 -11.09
CA THR A 259 -12.12 -19.78 -11.11
C THR A 259 -13.55 -20.31 -11.22
N LEU A 260 -14.43 -19.86 -10.31
CA LEU A 260 -15.84 -20.26 -10.32
C LEU A 260 -16.57 -19.80 -11.59
N GLY A 261 -16.29 -18.60 -12.07
CA GLY A 261 -16.86 -18.06 -13.29
C GLY A 261 -16.55 -18.92 -14.52
N LYS A 262 -15.31 -19.40 -14.64
CA LYS A 262 -14.92 -20.37 -15.69
C LYS A 262 -15.61 -21.74 -15.52
N GLN A 263 -15.54 -22.31 -14.31
CA GLN A 263 -16.11 -23.64 -14.02
C GLN A 263 -17.62 -23.68 -14.24
N LEU A 264 -18.33 -22.66 -13.80
CA LEU A 264 -19.78 -22.54 -13.91
C LEU A 264 -20.24 -21.94 -15.25
N ARG A 265 -19.28 -21.52 -16.09
CA ARG A 265 -19.54 -20.85 -17.38
C ARG A 265 -20.42 -19.61 -17.22
N LEU A 266 -20.07 -18.75 -16.26
CA LEU A 266 -20.84 -17.52 -15.98
C LEU A 266 -20.50 -16.39 -16.95
N PHE A 267 -19.27 -16.35 -17.45
CA PHE A 267 -18.80 -15.34 -18.39
C PHE A 267 -17.72 -15.90 -19.31
N HIS A 268 -17.47 -15.18 -20.39
CA HIS A 268 -16.43 -15.45 -21.36
C HIS A 268 -15.64 -14.17 -21.64
N ILE A 269 -14.32 -14.30 -21.85
CA ILE A 269 -13.42 -13.24 -22.29
C ILE A 269 -12.91 -13.67 -23.66
N ASP A 270 -13.11 -12.85 -24.68
CA ASP A 270 -12.72 -13.10 -26.04
C ASP A 270 -11.72 -12.01 -26.50
N GLU A 271 -10.64 -12.43 -27.13
CA GLU A 271 -9.60 -11.50 -27.58
C GLU A 271 -10.10 -10.55 -28.68
N MET A 272 -11.02 -10.99 -29.54
CA MET A 272 -11.63 -10.16 -30.58
C MET A 272 -12.56 -9.09 -30.02
N VAL A 273 -13.18 -9.36 -28.83
CA VAL A 273 -14.00 -8.37 -28.13
C VAL A 273 -13.10 -7.39 -27.38
N GLY A 274 -12.00 -7.89 -26.82
CA GLY A 274 -11.03 -7.10 -26.11
C GLY A 274 -10.81 -7.53 -24.67
N GLN A 275 -9.57 -7.35 -24.21
CA GLN A 275 -9.17 -7.73 -22.86
C GLN A 275 -9.91 -6.88 -21.81
N GLY A 276 -10.53 -7.52 -20.81
CA GLY A 276 -11.30 -6.82 -19.78
C GLY A 276 -12.76 -6.54 -20.15
N LEU A 277 -13.17 -6.81 -21.40
CA LEU A 277 -14.55 -6.67 -21.86
C LEU A 277 -15.29 -8.02 -21.72
N ILE A 278 -16.11 -8.13 -20.68
CA ILE A 278 -16.71 -9.40 -20.26
C ILE A 278 -18.00 -9.69 -20.99
N LEU A 279 -18.08 -10.87 -21.65
CA LEU A 279 -19.30 -11.42 -22.24
C LEU A 279 -20.01 -12.27 -21.17
N TRP A 280 -21.17 -11.83 -20.75
CA TRP A 280 -21.99 -12.54 -19.77
C TRP A 280 -22.85 -13.61 -20.45
N THR A 281 -22.75 -14.85 -19.97
CA THR A 281 -23.65 -15.94 -20.41
C THR A 281 -25.02 -15.78 -19.76
N PRO A 282 -26.06 -16.53 -20.20
CA PRO A 282 -27.35 -16.50 -19.53
C PRO A 282 -27.29 -16.76 -18.03
N LYS A 283 -26.47 -17.75 -17.59
CA LYS A 283 -26.28 -18.06 -16.17
C LYS A 283 -25.61 -16.89 -15.43
N GLY A 284 -24.58 -16.31 -16.02
CA GLY A 284 -23.89 -15.17 -15.46
C GLY A 284 -24.74 -13.93 -15.38
N SER A 285 -25.61 -13.71 -16.36
CA SER A 285 -26.57 -12.60 -16.37
C SER A 285 -27.56 -12.69 -15.23
N ILE A 286 -28.04 -13.89 -14.88
CA ILE A 286 -28.89 -14.09 -13.72
C ILE A 286 -28.16 -13.67 -12.44
N VAL A 287 -26.95 -14.20 -12.19
CA VAL A 287 -26.17 -13.85 -11.00
C VAL A 287 -25.90 -12.35 -10.93
N ARG A 288 -25.51 -11.74 -12.06
CA ARG A 288 -25.27 -10.30 -12.14
C ARG A 288 -26.52 -9.49 -11.80
N ASN A 289 -27.69 -9.87 -12.32
CA ASN A 289 -28.95 -9.19 -12.05
C ASN A 289 -29.36 -9.29 -10.59
N GLU A 290 -29.21 -10.46 -9.96
CA GLU A 290 -29.49 -10.64 -8.53
C GLU A 290 -28.59 -9.74 -7.66
N LEU A 291 -27.28 -9.69 -7.96
CA LEU A 291 -26.35 -8.79 -7.25
C LEU A 291 -26.72 -7.29 -7.47
N GLN A 292 -27.07 -6.92 -8.70
CA GLN A 292 -27.47 -5.55 -9.02
C GLN A 292 -28.76 -5.16 -8.29
N ASN A 293 -29.74 -6.04 -8.26
CA ASN A 293 -31.00 -5.83 -7.56
C ASN A 293 -30.79 -5.71 -6.05
N PHE A 294 -29.97 -6.59 -5.48
CA PHE A 294 -29.62 -6.55 -4.06
C PHE A 294 -28.94 -5.21 -3.68
N ILE A 295 -27.88 -4.83 -4.36
CA ILE A 295 -27.19 -3.54 -4.09
C ILE A 295 -28.11 -2.35 -4.30
N GLY A 296 -28.92 -2.36 -5.38
CA GLY A 296 -29.88 -1.29 -5.63
C GLY A 296 -30.95 -1.16 -4.54
N ALA A 297 -31.39 -2.28 -3.98
CA ALA A 297 -32.34 -2.29 -2.86
C ALA A 297 -31.70 -1.73 -1.57
N GLU A 298 -30.48 -2.16 -1.25
CA GLU A 298 -29.76 -1.69 -0.05
C GLU A 298 -29.41 -0.20 -0.12
N LEU A 299 -28.99 0.31 -1.28
CA LEU A 299 -28.70 1.73 -1.46
C LEU A 299 -29.98 2.58 -1.32
N ARG A 300 -31.12 2.12 -1.87
CA ARG A 300 -32.40 2.83 -1.68
C ARG A 300 -32.83 2.92 -0.21
N LYS A 301 -32.59 1.87 0.59
CA LYS A 301 -32.83 1.91 2.05
C LYS A 301 -32.01 2.97 2.76
N GLN A 302 -30.84 3.30 2.22
CA GLN A 302 -29.96 4.35 2.74
C GLN A 302 -30.25 5.75 2.17
N GLY A 303 -31.30 5.90 1.35
CA GLY A 303 -31.72 7.19 0.79
C GLY A 303 -31.05 7.55 -0.54
N TYR A 304 -30.31 6.65 -1.17
CA TYR A 304 -29.74 6.91 -2.49
C TYR A 304 -30.79 6.69 -3.60
N HIS A 305 -30.74 7.55 -4.61
CA HIS A 305 -31.56 7.46 -5.80
C HIS A 305 -30.73 6.98 -6.98
N GLN A 306 -31.26 6.04 -7.75
CA GLN A 306 -30.60 5.52 -8.93
C GLN A 306 -30.75 6.48 -10.11
N VAL A 307 -29.63 6.77 -10.77
CA VAL A 307 -29.60 7.56 -12.00
C VAL A 307 -28.88 6.79 -13.10
N TYR A 308 -29.18 7.11 -14.35
CA TYR A 308 -28.51 6.57 -15.53
C TYR A 308 -27.84 7.67 -16.31
N THR A 309 -26.59 7.47 -16.70
CA THR A 309 -25.83 8.44 -17.48
C THR A 309 -25.27 7.76 -18.73
N PRO A 310 -25.11 8.49 -19.87
CA PRO A 310 -24.49 7.96 -21.07
C PRO A 310 -23.08 7.43 -20.80
N HIS A 311 -22.62 6.46 -21.59
CA HIS A 311 -21.24 5.94 -21.49
C HIS A 311 -20.24 6.85 -22.19
N ILE A 312 -20.69 7.69 -23.11
CA ILE A 312 -19.89 8.69 -23.80
C ILE A 312 -20.47 10.09 -23.56
N GLY A 313 -19.62 11.10 -23.56
CA GLY A 313 -20.02 12.51 -23.44
C GLY A 313 -19.13 13.40 -24.27
N LYS A 314 -19.60 14.62 -24.59
CA LYS A 314 -18.77 15.60 -25.26
C LYS A 314 -17.49 15.87 -24.50
N LEU A 315 -16.38 15.99 -25.20
CA LEU A 315 -15.05 16.20 -24.64
C LEU A 315 -15.01 17.47 -23.76
N ASP A 316 -15.79 18.51 -24.12
CA ASP A 316 -15.87 19.76 -23.37
C ASP A 316 -16.38 19.60 -21.94
N LEU A 317 -17.24 18.61 -21.68
CA LEU A 317 -17.67 18.27 -20.32
C LEU A 317 -16.48 17.84 -19.45
N TYR A 318 -15.56 17.07 -20.03
CA TYR A 318 -14.39 16.54 -19.32
C TYR A 318 -13.26 17.57 -19.24
N LYS A 319 -13.14 18.47 -20.22
CA LYS A 319 -12.25 19.65 -20.14
C LYS A 319 -12.71 20.57 -19.00
N THR A 320 -14.00 20.92 -18.96
CA THR A 320 -14.57 21.78 -17.91
C THR A 320 -14.41 21.19 -16.52
N SER A 321 -14.53 19.87 -16.37
CA SER A 321 -14.41 19.19 -15.09
C SER A 321 -12.96 18.81 -14.70
N GLY A 322 -11.98 19.12 -15.55
CA GLY A 322 -10.56 18.84 -15.32
C GLY A 322 -10.14 17.37 -15.51
N HIS A 323 -11.07 16.48 -15.95
CA HIS A 323 -10.74 15.07 -16.16
C HIS A 323 -9.90 14.87 -17.44
N PHE A 324 -10.01 15.76 -18.39
CA PHE A 324 -9.17 15.78 -19.59
C PHE A 324 -8.41 17.12 -19.62
N PRO A 325 -7.10 17.14 -19.86
CA PRO A 325 -6.22 16.01 -20.19
C PRO A 325 -5.61 15.27 -18.99
N TYR A 326 -5.98 15.59 -17.75
CA TYR A 326 -5.29 15.11 -16.53
C TYR A 326 -5.19 13.58 -16.44
N TYR A 327 -6.26 12.83 -16.82
CA TYR A 327 -6.27 11.36 -16.80
C TYR A 327 -5.99 10.73 -18.18
N LYS A 328 -5.38 11.44 -19.10
CA LYS A 328 -5.18 11.04 -20.51
C LYS A 328 -4.53 9.65 -20.66
N GLU A 329 -3.54 9.33 -19.83
CA GLU A 329 -2.84 8.03 -19.87
C GLU A 329 -3.71 6.84 -19.43
N SER A 330 -4.76 7.10 -18.67
CA SER A 330 -5.68 6.09 -18.13
C SER A 330 -7.03 6.08 -18.86
N GLN A 331 -7.18 6.78 -19.97
CA GLN A 331 -8.42 6.93 -20.72
C GLN A 331 -8.28 6.34 -22.12
N PHE A 332 -9.39 5.87 -22.69
CA PHE A 332 -9.44 5.63 -24.13
C PHE A 332 -9.26 6.95 -24.88
N PRO A 333 -8.60 6.94 -26.08
CA PRO A 333 -8.45 8.14 -26.89
C PRO A 333 -9.81 8.78 -27.18
N ALA A 334 -9.82 10.11 -27.27
CA ALA A 334 -11.02 10.82 -27.67
C ALA A 334 -11.46 10.42 -29.08
N ILE A 335 -12.77 10.30 -29.29
CA ILE A 335 -13.36 10.08 -30.60
C ILE A 335 -13.53 11.49 -31.22
N VAL A 336 -12.68 11.82 -32.17
CA VAL A 336 -12.69 13.11 -32.87
C VAL A 336 -13.79 13.12 -33.93
N GLU A 337 -14.49 14.24 -34.10
CA GLU A 337 -15.53 14.37 -35.13
C GLU A 337 -14.95 14.21 -36.54
N GLY A 338 -15.67 13.48 -37.39
CA GLY A 338 -15.16 12.99 -38.68
C GLY A 338 -14.74 14.06 -39.68
N ASP A 339 -15.32 15.27 -39.61
CA ASP A 339 -14.98 16.36 -40.54
C ASP A 339 -13.53 16.85 -40.41
N ASP A 340 -13.01 16.83 -39.20
CA ASP A 340 -11.60 17.20 -38.98
C ASP A 340 -10.63 16.11 -39.45
N LEU A 341 -11.00 14.84 -39.26
CA LEU A 341 -10.23 13.70 -39.78
C LEU A 341 -10.31 13.61 -41.32
N SER A 342 -11.48 13.85 -41.94
CA SER A 342 -11.67 13.82 -43.37
C SER A 342 -10.87 14.93 -44.05
N ARG A 343 -10.87 16.14 -43.53
CA ARG A 343 -10.03 17.25 -44.01
C ARG A 343 -8.53 16.95 -43.92
N LEU A 344 -8.13 16.21 -42.90
CA LEU A 344 -6.76 15.79 -42.69
C LEU A 344 -6.35 14.68 -43.69
N CYS A 345 -7.24 13.71 -44.00
CA CYS A 345 -7.00 12.65 -44.96
C CYS A 345 -7.05 13.13 -46.43
N GLU A 346 -7.97 14.02 -46.76
CA GLU A 346 -8.16 14.57 -48.09
C GLU A 346 -6.99 15.48 -48.53
N SER A 347 -6.24 16.04 -47.61
CA SER A 347 -5.16 16.97 -47.91
C SER A 347 -3.87 16.29 -48.35
N GLY A 348 -3.73 14.96 -48.27
CA GLY A 348 -2.51 14.22 -48.66
C GLY A 348 -1.26 14.65 -47.89
N CYS A 349 -1.41 15.23 -46.70
CA CYS A 349 -0.38 15.94 -45.96
C CYS A 349 0.72 15.03 -45.41
N SER A 350 1.94 15.45 -45.50
CA SER A 350 3.04 14.94 -44.69
C SER A 350 2.75 15.24 -43.17
N CYS A 351 3.35 14.47 -42.27
CA CYS A 351 3.16 14.70 -40.82
C CYS A 351 3.48 16.14 -40.37
N ALA A 352 4.41 16.82 -41.08
CA ALA A 352 4.77 18.21 -40.78
C ALA A 352 3.70 19.22 -41.20
N GLU A 353 3.02 19.00 -42.35
CA GLU A 353 1.89 19.81 -42.82
C GLU A 353 0.63 19.57 -41.97
N LEU A 354 0.44 18.32 -41.51
CA LEU A 354 -0.62 17.97 -40.59
C LEU A 354 -0.50 18.80 -39.30
N VAL A 355 0.70 18.86 -38.76
CA VAL A 355 1.02 19.62 -37.54
C VAL A 355 0.84 21.12 -37.75
N SER A 356 1.19 21.66 -38.92
CA SER A 356 1.03 23.09 -39.21
C SER A 356 -0.43 23.53 -39.36
N ARG A 357 -1.34 22.58 -39.67
CA ARG A 357 -2.78 22.84 -39.87
C ARG A 357 -3.64 22.54 -38.64
N ILE A 358 -3.12 21.74 -37.70
CA ILE A 358 -3.75 21.56 -36.41
C ILE A 358 -3.25 22.68 -35.48
N ASP A 359 -4.12 23.61 -35.15
CA ASP A 359 -3.82 24.61 -34.10
C ASP A 359 -3.66 23.91 -32.76
N GLY A 360 -2.54 23.24 -32.58
CA GLY A 360 -2.15 22.55 -31.39
C GLY A 360 -2.19 21.02 -31.50
N VAL A 361 -1.28 20.34 -30.83
CA VAL A 361 -1.12 18.88 -30.81
C VAL A 361 -0.92 18.39 -29.39
N SER A 362 -1.27 17.14 -29.12
CA SER A 362 -1.04 16.57 -27.79
C SER A 362 0.47 16.54 -27.48
N ALA A 363 0.81 16.76 -26.20
CA ALA A 363 2.19 16.75 -25.73
C ALA A 363 2.93 15.48 -26.18
N GLN A 364 2.28 14.33 -26.09
CA GLN A 364 2.84 13.03 -26.51
C GLN A 364 3.13 12.96 -28.01
N PHE A 365 2.24 13.54 -28.84
CA PHE A 365 2.47 13.57 -30.30
C PHE A 365 3.58 14.56 -30.66
N ALA A 366 3.63 15.71 -29.98
CA ALA A 366 4.72 16.70 -30.13
C ALA A 366 6.08 16.08 -29.77
N GLU A 367 6.16 15.39 -28.65
CA GLU A 367 7.37 14.69 -28.20
C GLU A 367 7.81 13.60 -29.19
N GLN A 368 6.88 12.77 -29.66
CA GLN A 368 7.18 11.72 -30.63
C GLN A 368 7.68 12.31 -31.96
N LEU A 369 7.09 13.42 -32.43
CA LEU A 369 7.49 14.06 -33.65
C LEU A 369 8.85 14.75 -33.54
N ASN A 370 9.07 15.48 -32.45
CA ASN A 370 10.35 16.14 -32.17
C ASN A 370 11.47 15.10 -31.99
N THR A 371 11.21 13.99 -31.32
CA THR A 371 12.17 12.89 -31.19
C THR A 371 12.49 12.23 -32.53
N ARG A 372 11.47 11.96 -33.37
CA ARG A 372 11.65 11.35 -34.71
C ARG A 372 12.40 12.23 -35.67
N THR A 373 12.20 13.54 -35.62
CA THR A 373 12.81 14.50 -36.54
C THR A 373 14.17 15.03 -36.06
N GLY A 374 14.50 14.78 -34.77
CA GLY A 374 15.71 15.30 -34.13
C GLY A 374 15.76 16.82 -34.00
N ARG A 375 14.62 17.50 -34.13
CA ARG A 375 14.48 18.96 -33.99
C ARG A 375 13.10 19.31 -33.46
N GLU A 376 12.99 20.48 -32.83
CA GLU A 376 11.71 21.00 -32.34
C GLU A 376 10.83 21.45 -33.52
N VAL A 377 9.96 20.57 -33.97
CA VAL A 377 8.96 20.84 -35.03
C VAL A 377 7.73 21.53 -34.42
N ILE A 378 7.48 21.29 -33.14
CA ILE A 378 6.34 21.85 -32.41
C ILE A 378 6.87 22.46 -31.09
N GLY A 379 6.70 23.76 -30.96
CA GLY A 379 7.05 24.48 -29.72
C GLY A 379 6.08 24.21 -28.57
N GLN A 380 6.55 24.37 -27.34
CA GLN A 380 5.76 24.13 -26.13
C GLN A 380 4.48 24.99 -26.03
N ASP A 381 4.47 26.19 -26.57
CA ASP A 381 3.34 27.12 -26.60
C ASP A 381 2.14 26.55 -27.40
N ARG A 382 2.41 25.71 -28.41
CA ARG A 382 1.38 25.05 -29.23
C ARG A 382 0.83 23.77 -28.56
N VAL A 383 1.59 23.15 -27.67
CA VAL A 383 1.22 21.92 -27.00
C VAL A 383 0.04 22.13 -26.01
N MET A 384 -0.01 23.27 -25.35
CA MET A 384 -1.04 23.57 -24.35
C MET A 384 -2.40 23.93 -24.96
N ASP A 385 -2.44 24.46 -26.18
CA ASP A 385 -3.69 24.84 -26.85
C ASP A 385 -4.36 23.67 -27.60
N ALA A 386 -3.61 22.62 -27.96
CA ALA A 386 -4.13 21.47 -28.67
C ALA A 386 -5.22 20.71 -27.92
N ASP A 387 -4.97 20.46 -26.64
CA ASP A 387 -5.93 19.73 -25.82
C ASP A 387 -7.24 20.54 -25.60
N ARG A 388 -7.22 21.87 -25.84
CA ARG A 388 -8.38 22.75 -25.77
C ARG A 388 -9.19 22.80 -27.10
N LEU A 389 -8.53 22.55 -28.24
CA LEU A 389 -9.12 22.73 -29.57
C LEU A 389 -9.70 21.44 -30.16
N ILE A 390 -9.33 20.27 -29.62
CA ILE A 390 -9.92 19.00 -30.04
C ILE A 390 -11.39 18.95 -29.64
N ASN A 391 -12.29 18.85 -30.62
CA ASN A 391 -13.71 18.60 -30.42
C ASN A 391 -14.00 17.11 -30.63
N GLY A 392 -14.99 16.60 -29.93
CA GLY A 392 -15.38 15.21 -30.08
C GLY A 392 -16.05 14.65 -28.83
N PHE A 393 -15.96 13.33 -28.72
CA PHE A 393 -16.55 12.58 -27.61
C PHE A 393 -15.49 11.79 -26.87
N LEU A 394 -15.74 11.52 -25.62
CA LEU A 394 -14.88 10.70 -24.77
C LEU A 394 -15.71 9.61 -24.07
N LEU A 395 -15.18 8.40 -24.01
CA LEU A 395 -15.71 7.41 -23.06
C LEU A 395 -15.50 7.93 -21.65
N LYS A 396 -16.57 7.98 -20.87
CA LYS A 396 -16.52 8.58 -19.53
C LYS A 396 -15.50 7.86 -18.62
N PRO A 397 -14.50 8.57 -18.11
CA PRO A 397 -13.57 7.99 -17.13
C PRO A 397 -14.23 7.85 -15.76
N MET A 398 -15.15 8.77 -15.44
CA MET A 398 -15.89 8.83 -14.19
C MET A 398 -17.31 9.35 -14.42
N ASN A 399 -18.22 9.01 -13.50
CA ASN A 399 -19.61 9.48 -13.54
C ASN A 399 -19.78 10.92 -13.01
N CYS A 400 -18.83 11.45 -12.24
CA CYS A 400 -18.94 12.73 -11.54
C CYS A 400 -19.38 13.91 -12.41
N PRO A 401 -18.82 14.14 -13.61
CA PRO A 401 -19.27 15.25 -14.46
C PRO A 401 -20.74 15.16 -14.87
N HIS A 402 -21.22 13.94 -15.17
CA HIS A 402 -22.62 13.71 -15.52
C HIS A 402 -23.56 13.90 -14.33
N HIS A 403 -23.16 13.42 -13.13
CA HIS A 403 -23.92 13.62 -11.90
C HIS A 403 -24.05 15.10 -11.55
N ALA A 404 -22.96 15.89 -11.69
CA ALA A 404 -23.00 17.31 -11.51
C ALA A 404 -23.98 18.02 -12.47
N LYS A 405 -24.10 17.52 -13.72
CA LYS A 405 -25.08 18.05 -14.69
C LYS A 405 -26.52 17.68 -14.34
N ILE A 406 -26.77 16.47 -13.82
CA ILE A 406 -28.09 16.08 -13.31
C ILE A 406 -28.44 16.97 -12.12
N PHE A 407 -27.56 17.13 -11.15
CA PHE A 407 -27.79 18.00 -10.00
C PHE A 407 -28.10 19.44 -10.42
N ALA A 408 -27.33 20.00 -11.35
CA ALA A 408 -27.53 21.36 -11.83
C ALA A 408 -28.78 21.56 -12.73
N SER A 409 -29.48 20.48 -13.11
CA SER A 409 -30.70 20.57 -13.97
C SER A 409 -31.97 20.86 -13.18
N GLU A 410 -31.92 20.71 -11.85
CA GLU A 410 -33.03 20.96 -10.95
C GLU A 410 -32.73 22.18 -10.06
N PRO A 411 -33.73 23.07 -9.82
CA PRO A 411 -33.56 24.16 -8.85
C PRO A 411 -33.49 23.59 -7.44
N HIS A 412 -32.50 24.01 -6.66
CA HIS A 412 -32.26 23.61 -5.26
C HIS A 412 -32.60 24.73 -4.30
#